data_3208b8c821c344434655d131098488be
#
_entry.id   3208b8c821c344434655d131098488be
#
_cell.length_a   1.000
_cell.length_b   1.000
_cell.length_c   1.000
_cell.angle_alpha   90.00
_cell.angle_beta   90.00
_cell.angle_gamma   90.00
#
_symmetry.space_group_name_H-M   'P 1'
#
loop_
_entity.id
_entity.type
_entity.pdbx_description
1 polymer ?
#
loop_
_entity_poly.entity_id
_entity_poly.type
_entity_poly.pdbx_seq_one_letter_code
_entity_poly.pdbx_strand_id
1 'polypeptide(L)'
;MQKYTKQDVIDFAKKYYVEGHIVVYKRKGEKAEVQKVDKPEITKVEVNRGKTSPFVADILEIKPNSITPQLLNYTEEIEFAKLNGGVPVWKVVKGDEQLFSLYYVLDMGSRHDQKLALAVEYLEYLGTDQYSADGISTEFYKLACDFGVSTGTDQSYVYLNGLATSFEKAIELFEHLLSNAIADDTKLEQMIAQKLKSREDAKLNKGLIMRNVRNYALYGGDNPSNHILSAEQLKSVNSTELSTYIHNLTSYNHKVWYSGPLTMSELTGKLTEVHKTPEVFISTPAIKEFKMLENKGGTLFAHYDMVQSEIMWLKKSTEFKVNEAAEISMFNEYFGGGMSSIVFQEIREAKALAYSTYSYYSAAGKLGETNS
;
A
#
# COMPACT_ATOMS: atom_id res chain seq x y z
N MET A 1 21.59 9.39 15.16
CA MET A 1 22.58 8.76 14.29
C MET A 1 23.99 9.40 14.38
N GLN A 2 24.12 10.71 14.55
CA GLN A 2 25.45 11.39 14.62
C GLN A 2 26.37 10.91 15.78
N LYS A 3 25.88 10.15 16.75
CA LYS A 3 26.68 9.63 17.88
C LYS A 3 27.39 8.30 17.59
N TYR A 4 27.03 7.59 16.53
CA TYR A 4 27.56 6.26 16.24
C TYR A 4 28.53 6.30 15.07
N THR A 5 29.71 5.71 15.28
CA THR A 5 30.76 5.58 14.28
C THR A 5 30.66 4.23 13.56
N LYS A 6 31.36 4.08 12.44
CA LYS A 6 31.53 2.78 11.79
C LYS A 6 32.09 1.73 12.74
N GLN A 7 33.00 2.15 13.66
CA GLN A 7 33.60 1.25 14.64
C GLN A 7 32.59 0.74 15.65
N ASP A 8 31.65 1.57 16.12
CA ASP A 8 30.59 1.14 17.04
C ASP A 8 29.72 0.04 16.42
N VAL A 9 29.40 0.13 15.12
CA VAL A 9 28.65 -0.91 14.41
C VAL A 9 29.47 -2.21 14.29
N ILE A 10 30.76 -2.09 13.98
CA ILE A 10 31.66 -3.25 13.91
C ILE A 10 31.78 -3.92 15.29
N ASP A 11 31.92 -3.14 16.36
CA ASP A 11 32.07 -3.66 17.71
C ASP A 11 30.79 -4.31 18.21
N PHE A 12 29.63 -3.74 17.84
CA PHE A 12 28.34 -4.38 18.09
C PHE A 12 28.24 -5.73 17.36
N ALA A 13 28.60 -5.78 16.09
CA ALA A 13 28.57 -7.02 15.32
C ALA A 13 29.51 -8.07 15.94
N LYS A 14 30.74 -7.71 16.28
CA LYS A 14 31.70 -8.60 16.95
C LYS A 14 31.23 -9.09 18.33
N LYS A 15 30.44 -8.30 19.04
CA LYS A 15 29.90 -8.66 20.36
C LYS A 15 28.75 -9.65 20.27
N TYR A 16 27.88 -9.54 19.27
CA TYR A 16 26.63 -10.27 19.20
C TYR A 16 26.56 -11.34 18.12
N TYR A 17 27.36 -11.22 17.04
CA TYR A 17 27.47 -12.22 15.97
C TYR A 17 28.71 -13.11 16.19
N VAL A 18 28.76 -13.75 17.37
CA VAL A 18 29.85 -14.65 17.77
C VAL A 18 29.46 -16.12 17.58
N GLU A 19 30.39 -17.03 17.88
CA GLU A 19 30.11 -18.47 17.90
C GLU A 19 28.96 -18.80 18.88
N GLY A 20 28.22 -19.88 18.60
CA GLY A 20 27.07 -20.29 19.42
C GLY A 20 25.71 -19.97 18.76
N HIS A 21 25.70 -19.52 17.49
CA HIS A 21 24.46 -19.37 16.73
C HIS A 21 23.96 -20.72 16.19
N ILE A 22 22.64 -20.85 16.00
CA ILE A 22 22.01 -22.01 15.38
C ILE A 22 21.63 -21.62 13.95
N VAL A 23 22.09 -22.39 12.97
CA VAL A 23 21.72 -22.23 11.58
C VAL A 23 20.66 -23.24 11.20
N VAL A 24 19.50 -22.76 10.78
CA VAL A 24 18.40 -23.60 10.30
C VAL A 24 18.36 -23.55 8.77
N TYR A 25 18.55 -24.69 8.12
CA TYR A 25 18.47 -24.80 6.67
C TYR A 25 17.07 -25.29 6.25
N LYS A 26 16.35 -24.52 5.46
CA LYS A 26 15.18 -24.98 4.71
C LYS A 26 15.63 -25.36 3.29
N ARG A 27 15.66 -26.62 2.97
CA ARG A 27 16.07 -27.13 1.64
C ARG A 27 14.86 -27.71 0.91
N LYS A 28 14.86 -27.61 -0.42
CA LYS A 28 13.90 -28.29 -1.28
C LYS A 28 14.38 -29.75 -1.45
N GLY A 29 13.49 -30.71 -1.23
CA GLY A 29 13.82 -32.15 -1.31
C GLY A 29 12.84 -32.99 -0.52
N GLU A 30 13.08 -34.30 -0.48
CA GLU A 30 12.29 -35.21 0.34
C GLU A 30 12.44 -34.87 1.82
N LYS A 31 11.34 -34.98 2.54
CA LYS A 31 11.29 -34.74 3.98
C LYS A 31 12.06 -35.86 4.69
N ALA A 32 13.13 -35.52 5.39
CA ALA A 32 13.80 -36.48 6.28
C ALA A 32 12.78 -37.04 7.28
N GLU A 33 12.91 -38.31 7.63
CA GLU A 33 12.11 -38.89 8.73
C GLU A 33 12.40 -38.09 10.01
N VAL A 34 11.44 -37.29 10.41
CA VAL A 34 11.49 -36.58 11.69
C VAL A 34 10.91 -37.50 12.74
N GLN A 35 11.69 -37.79 13.79
CA GLN A 35 11.20 -38.52 14.94
C GLN A 35 9.94 -37.83 15.47
N LYS A 36 8.79 -38.50 15.35
CA LYS A 36 7.52 -37.96 15.85
C LYS A 36 7.55 -38.05 17.38
N VAL A 37 7.42 -36.92 18.02
CA VAL A 37 7.12 -36.88 19.46
C VAL A 37 5.66 -37.30 19.63
N ASP A 38 5.40 -38.26 20.48
CA ASP A 38 4.03 -38.66 20.80
C ASP A 38 3.28 -37.46 21.35
N LYS A 39 2.08 -37.24 20.82
CA LYS A 39 1.25 -36.13 21.24
C LYS A 39 0.78 -36.43 22.68
N PRO A 40 1.10 -35.59 23.66
CA PRO A 40 0.61 -35.80 25.02
C PRO A 40 -0.91 -35.76 25.04
N GLU A 41 -1.52 -36.57 25.92
CA GLU A 41 -2.94 -36.49 26.17
C GLU A 41 -3.29 -35.09 26.69
N ILE A 42 -4.12 -34.38 25.95
CA ILE A 42 -4.62 -33.09 26.36
C ILE A 42 -5.86 -33.29 27.20
N THR A 43 -5.76 -32.95 28.49
CA THR A 43 -6.94 -32.95 29.37
C THR A 43 -7.97 -31.96 28.84
N LYS A 44 -9.19 -32.45 28.63
CA LYS A 44 -10.29 -31.61 28.14
C LYS A 44 -10.63 -30.56 29.19
N VAL A 45 -10.36 -29.28 28.87
CA VAL A 45 -10.73 -28.18 29.76
C VAL A 45 -12.22 -27.88 29.55
N GLU A 46 -13.01 -27.95 30.62
CA GLU A 46 -14.37 -27.49 30.58
C GLU A 46 -14.44 -25.97 30.43
N VAL A 47 -15.05 -25.53 29.36
CA VAL A 47 -15.19 -24.08 29.06
C VAL A 47 -16.48 -23.58 29.71
N ASN A 48 -16.36 -22.79 30.77
CA ASN A 48 -17.48 -22.15 31.46
C ASN A 48 -17.98 -20.90 30.69
N ARG A 49 -18.63 -21.10 29.56
CA ARG A 49 -19.07 -19.97 28.69
C ARG A 49 -20.12 -19.05 29.30
N GLY A 50 -20.77 -19.42 30.37
CA GLY A 50 -21.83 -18.63 31.02
C GLY A 50 -21.44 -18.03 32.39
N LYS A 51 -20.21 -18.23 32.85
CA LYS A 51 -19.78 -17.73 34.17
C LYS A 51 -18.82 -16.55 34.01
N THR A 52 -19.17 -15.44 34.59
CA THR A 52 -18.30 -14.26 34.71
C THR A 52 -17.49 -14.40 36.00
N SER A 53 -16.17 -14.25 35.93
CA SER A 53 -15.35 -14.20 37.13
C SER A 53 -15.63 -12.91 37.93
N PRO A 54 -15.42 -12.87 39.27
CA PRO A 54 -15.56 -11.64 40.04
C PRO A 54 -14.74 -10.48 39.43
N PHE A 55 -13.52 -10.75 39.00
CA PHE A 55 -12.65 -9.77 38.34
C PHE A 55 -13.27 -9.16 37.08
N VAL A 56 -13.90 -9.98 36.23
CA VAL A 56 -14.57 -9.47 35.02
C VAL A 56 -15.85 -8.71 35.40
N ALA A 57 -16.57 -9.15 36.44
CA ALA A 57 -17.73 -8.41 36.94
C ALA A 57 -17.34 -7.02 37.43
N ASP A 58 -16.26 -6.92 38.21
CA ASP A 58 -15.74 -5.64 38.71
C ASP A 58 -15.31 -4.71 37.55
N ILE A 59 -14.69 -5.24 36.49
CA ILE A 59 -14.34 -4.46 35.30
C ILE A 59 -15.57 -3.96 34.57
N LEU A 60 -16.60 -4.79 34.44
CA LEU A 60 -17.86 -4.41 33.76
C LEU A 60 -18.65 -3.33 34.52
N GLU A 61 -18.42 -3.18 35.83
CA GLU A 61 -19.01 -2.11 36.65
C GLU A 61 -18.31 -0.77 36.45
N ILE A 62 -17.07 -0.77 35.92
CA ILE A 62 -16.35 0.49 35.62
C ILE A 62 -17.05 1.22 34.50
N LYS A 63 -17.62 2.38 34.80
CA LYS A 63 -18.17 3.26 33.75
C LYS A 63 -17.01 3.87 32.97
N PRO A 64 -16.87 3.57 31.66
CA PRO A 64 -15.85 4.21 30.86
C PRO A 64 -16.10 5.71 30.74
N ASN A 65 -15.03 6.48 30.67
CA ASN A 65 -15.16 7.91 30.36
C ASN A 65 -15.81 8.07 28.99
N SER A 66 -16.66 9.09 28.88
CA SER A 66 -17.23 9.44 27.58
C SER A 66 -16.12 9.80 26.60
N ILE A 67 -16.05 9.09 25.49
CA ILE A 67 -15.13 9.41 24.40
C ILE A 67 -15.80 10.46 23.52
N THR A 68 -15.24 11.66 23.52
CA THR A 68 -15.65 12.70 22.58
C THR A 68 -14.78 12.58 21.33
N PRO A 69 -15.33 12.28 20.15
CA PRO A 69 -14.55 12.20 18.94
C PRO A 69 -13.95 13.57 18.61
N GLN A 70 -12.63 13.61 18.36
CA GLN A 70 -11.97 14.79 17.81
C GLN A 70 -12.04 14.67 16.28
N LEU A 71 -12.91 15.48 15.69
CA LEU A 71 -13.03 15.56 14.24
C LEU A 71 -11.98 16.53 13.71
N LEU A 72 -11.31 16.14 12.62
CA LEU A 72 -10.38 17.02 11.93
C LEU A 72 -11.15 18.17 11.27
N ASN A 73 -10.70 19.38 11.52
CA ASN A 73 -11.20 20.56 10.81
C ASN A 73 -10.23 20.87 9.65
N TYR A 74 -10.51 20.32 8.48
CA TYR A 74 -9.64 20.47 7.32
C TYR A 74 -9.39 21.94 6.91
N THR A 75 -10.30 22.85 7.23
CA THR A 75 -10.14 24.29 6.93
C THR A 75 -9.15 24.99 7.88
N GLU A 76 -8.93 24.44 9.06
CA GLU A 76 -8.00 24.98 10.06
C GLU A 76 -6.67 24.21 10.08
N GLU A 77 -6.70 22.94 9.70
CA GLU A 77 -5.56 22.03 9.82
C GLU A 77 -4.80 21.85 8.50
N ILE A 78 -5.35 22.35 7.38
CA ILE A 78 -4.71 22.27 6.07
C ILE A 78 -4.69 23.66 5.43
N GLU A 79 -3.50 24.17 5.18
CA GLU A 79 -3.28 25.35 4.36
C GLU A 79 -3.31 25.00 2.87
N PHE A 80 -3.77 25.92 2.04
CA PHE A 80 -3.87 25.78 0.61
C PHE A 80 -3.22 26.96 -0.11
N ALA A 81 -2.43 26.67 -1.13
CA ALA A 81 -1.88 27.65 -2.08
C ALA A 81 -1.83 27.05 -3.50
N LYS A 82 -1.44 27.86 -4.46
CA LYS A 82 -1.13 27.43 -5.83
C LYS A 82 0.23 27.94 -6.24
N LEU A 83 1.01 27.10 -6.91
CA LEU A 83 2.23 27.52 -7.60
C LEU A 83 1.89 28.26 -8.89
N ASN A 84 2.89 28.92 -9.49
CA ASN A 84 2.82 29.39 -10.85
C ASN A 84 2.46 28.20 -11.78
N GLY A 85 1.56 28.40 -12.74
CA GLY A 85 1.02 27.29 -13.53
C GLY A 85 -0.22 26.62 -12.94
N GLY A 86 -0.62 26.98 -11.70
CA GLY A 86 -1.88 26.54 -11.09
C GLY A 86 -1.81 25.25 -10.30
N VAL A 87 -0.64 24.63 -10.09
CA VAL A 87 -0.48 23.41 -9.29
C VAL A 87 -0.92 23.66 -7.85
N PRO A 88 -1.91 22.91 -7.34
CA PRO A 88 -2.38 23.06 -5.97
C PRO A 88 -1.35 22.50 -4.97
N VAL A 89 -1.10 23.26 -3.91
CA VAL A 89 -0.24 22.89 -2.78
C VAL A 89 -1.07 22.83 -1.53
N TRP A 90 -1.01 21.70 -0.86
CA TRP A 90 -1.67 21.43 0.40
C TRP A 90 -0.61 21.20 1.47
N LYS A 91 -0.75 21.88 2.59
CA LYS A 91 0.19 21.76 3.71
C LYS A 91 -0.58 21.48 4.99
N VAL A 92 -0.11 20.49 5.76
CA VAL A 92 -0.60 20.25 7.12
C VAL A 92 -0.07 21.33 8.04
N VAL A 93 -0.97 22.02 8.77
CA VAL A 93 -0.61 23.16 9.66
C VAL A 93 0.30 22.70 10.80
N LYS A 94 -0.01 21.53 11.39
CA LYS A 94 0.82 20.93 12.44
C LYS A 94 1.64 19.79 11.89
N GLY A 95 2.76 20.13 11.25
CA GLY A 95 3.76 19.15 10.81
C GLY A 95 4.77 18.83 11.91
N ASP A 96 5.58 17.81 11.68
CA ASP A 96 6.76 17.55 12.51
C ASP A 96 7.77 18.71 12.34
N GLU A 97 8.37 19.16 13.46
CA GLU A 97 9.32 20.26 13.42
C GLU A 97 10.71 19.86 12.92
N GLN A 98 11.01 18.56 12.85
CA GLN A 98 12.31 18.02 12.47
C GLN A 98 12.29 17.27 11.15
N LEU A 99 11.14 16.70 10.80
CA LEU A 99 10.97 15.88 9.60
C LEU A 99 10.06 16.59 8.60
N PHE A 100 10.23 16.23 7.33
CA PHE A 100 9.29 16.60 6.30
C PHE A 100 8.89 15.40 5.44
N SER A 101 7.71 15.51 4.84
CA SER A 101 7.23 14.66 3.77
C SER A 101 6.64 15.52 2.66
N LEU A 102 7.08 15.28 1.45
CA LEU A 102 6.59 15.94 0.23
C LEU A 102 6.12 14.89 -0.75
N TYR A 103 4.92 15.08 -1.30
CA TYR A 103 4.33 14.18 -2.29
C TYR A 103 3.91 14.95 -3.53
N TYR A 104 4.27 14.48 -4.70
CA TYR A 104 3.64 14.85 -5.97
C TYR A 104 2.65 13.75 -6.31
N VAL A 105 1.36 14.08 -6.26
CA VAL A 105 0.25 13.14 -6.43
C VAL A 105 -0.40 13.38 -7.78
N LEU A 106 -0.33 12.39 -8.64
CA LEU A 106 -1.04 12.35 -9.91
C LEU A 106 -2.35 11.59 -9.71
N ASP A 107 -3.48 12.18 -10.11
CA ASP A 107 -4.77 11.48 -10.14
C ASP A 107 -4.84 10.53 -11.35
N MET A 108 -3.79 9.75 -11.53
CA MET A 108 -3.62 8.72 -12.56
C MET A 108 -2.93 7.50 -11.97
N GLY A 109 -3.47 6.33 -12.22
CA GLY A 109 -2.89 5.06 -11.81
C GLY A 109 -3.01 4.02 -12.92
N SER A 110 -2.84 2.75 -12.58
CA SER A 110 -2.85 1.65 -13.57
C SER A 110 -4.18 1.49 -14.32
N ARG A 111 -5.29 2.03 -13.80
CA ARG A 111 -6.58 2.07 -14.50
C ARG A 111 -6.66 3.16 -15.57
N HIS A 112 -5.77 4.16 -15.53
CA HIS A 112 -5.67 5.21 -16.54
C HIS A 112 -4.64 4.85 -17.60
N ASP A 113 -3.43 4.46 -17.15
CA ASP A 113 -2.33 4.08 -18.04
C ASP A 113 -1.41 3.06 -17.32
N GLN A 114 -1.34 1.85 -17.85
CA GLN A 114 -0.51 0.77 -17.29
C GLN A 114 0.99 1.01 -17.51
N LYS A 115 1.36 1.72 -18.59
CA LYS A 115 2.76 2.04 -18.87
C LYS A 115 3.25 3.19 -17.98
N LEU A 116 2.41 4.19 -17.70
CA LEU A 116 2.71 5.21 -16.69
C LEU A 116 2.99 4.57 -15.33
N ALA A 117 2.11 3.65 -14.92
CA ALA A 117 2.30 2.91 -13.68
C ALA A 117 3.64 2.17 -13.64
N LEU A 118 4.02 1.55 -14.75
CA LEU A 118 5.32 0.88 -14.89
C LEU A 118 6.50 1.88 -14.87
N ALA A 119 6.34 3.03 -15.51
CA ALA A 119 7.36 4.07 -15.54
C ALA A 119 7.64 4.67 -14.15
N VAL A 120 6.58 4.90 -13.37
CA VAL A 120 6.72 5.37 -11.97
C VAL A 120 7.53 4.38 -11.14
N GLU A 121 7.25 3.08 -11.26
CA GLU A 121 8.04 2.05 -10.56
C GLU A 121 9.49 1.97 -11.09
N TYR A 122 9.68 2.20 -12.39
CA TYR A 122 11.00 2.13 -13.03
C TYR A 122 11.95 3.24 -12.54
N LEU A 123 11.42 4.39 -12.11
CA LEU A 123 12.21 5.51 -11.60
C LEU A 123 13.18 5.12 -10.48
N GLU A 124 12.80 4.18 -9.61
CA GLU A 124 13.65 3.73 -8.50
C GLU A 124 14.95 3.03 -8.94
N TYR A 125 15.00 2.58 -10.20
CA TYR A 125 16.16 1.88 -10.75
C TYR A 125 17.09 2.78 -11.56
N LEU A 126 16.75 4.07 -11.71
CA LEU A 126 17.42 4.96 -12.63
C LEU A 126 18.42 5.89 -11.94
N GLY A 127 19.45 6.22 -12.67
CA GLY A 127 20.36 7.31 -12.40
C GLY A 127 20.13 8.49 -13.35
N THR A 128 21.06 9.44 -13.31
CA THR A 128 21.12 10.61 -14.19
C THR A 128 22.50 10.65 -14.89
N ASP A 129 22.75 11.69 -15.66
CA ASP A 129 24.08 11.93 -16.23
C ASP A 129 25.15 12.22 -15.15
N GLN A 130 24.74 12.68 -13.97
CA GLN A 130 25.65 13.03 -12.87
C GLN A 130 25.81 11.89 -11.84
N TYR A 131 24.80 11.06 -11.69
CA TYR A 131 24.75 10.04 -10.64
C TYR A 131 24.24 8.70 -11.18
N SER A 132 24.90 7.61 -10.82
CA SER A 132 24.29 6.28 -10.96
C SER A 132 23.08 6.13 -10.02
N ALA A 133 22.24 5.10 -10.20
CA ALA A 133 21.12 4.82 -9.28
C ALA A 133 21.58 4.66 -7.83
N ASP A 134 22.68 3.93 -7.59
CA ASP A 134 23.29 3.80 -6.26
C ASP A 134 23.87 5.13 -5.76
N GLY A 135 24.38 5.97 -6.68
CA GLY A 135 24.85 7.32 -6.41
C GLY A 135 23.73 8.23 -5.90
N ILE A 136 22.59 8.25 -6.57
CA ILE A 136 21.37 8.97 -6.14
C ILE A 136 20.96 8.56 -4.72
N SER A 137 20.86 7.24 -4.48
CA SER A 137 20.52 6.72 -3.16
C SER A 137 21.54 7.14 -2.09
N THR A 138 22.83 7.16 -2.44
CA THR A 138 23.91 7.60 -1.54
C THR A 138 23.81 9.10 -1.22
N GLU A 139 23.50 9.94 -2.20
CA GLU A 139 23.35 11.38 -1.98
C GLU A 139 22.12 11.67 -1.09
N PHE A 140 20.97 11.01 -1.31
CA PHE A 140 19.83 11.13 -0.41
C PHE A 140 20.17 10.65 1.01
N TYR A 141 20.89 9.53 1.14
CA TYR A 141 21.31 9.03 2.45
C TYR A 141 22.19 10.05 3.21
N LYS A 142 23.13 10.74 2.53
CA LYS A 142 23.97 11.80 3.13
C LYS A 142 23.14 12.97 3.65
N LEU A 143 22.01 13.26 3.00
CA LEU A 143 21.05 14.28 3.42
C LEU A 143 20.11 13.78 4.53
N ALA A 144 20.19 12.52 4.95
CA ALA A 144 19.22 11.85 5.79
C ALA A 144 17.79 11.98 5.22
N CYS A 145 17.68 11.81 3.91
CA CYS A 145 16.46 11.82 3.14
C CYS A 145 16.33 10.53 2.34
N ASP A 146 15.12 10.23 1.92
CA ASP A 146 14.80 9.18 0.96
C ASP A 146 13.71 9.65 0.00
N PHE A 147 13.77 9.17 -1.22
CA PHE A 147 12.66 9.28 -2.15
C PHE A 147 12.06 7.90 -2.42
N GLY A 148 10.83 7.88 -2.87
CA GLY A 148 10.19 6.66 -3.28
C GLY A 148 9.04 6.94 -4.24
N VAL A 149 8.48 5.86 -4.74
CA VAL A 149 7.38 5.88 -5.70
C VAL A 149 6.28 4.93 -5.24
N SER A 150 5.05 5.23 -5.62
CA SER A 150 3.95 4.32 -5.41
C SER A 150 2.93 4.48 -6.52
N THR A 151 2.44 3.36 -7.01
CA THR A 151 1.42 3.30 -8.04
C THR A 151 0.24 2.46 -7.58
N GLY A 152 -0.91 3.11 -7.47
CA GLY A 152 -2.19 2.47 -7.22
C GLY A 152 -2.99 2.25 -8.51
N THR A 153 -4.26 1.95 -8.33
CA THR A 153 -5.20 1.81 -9.45
C THR A 153 -5.60 3.16 -10.03
N ASP A 154 -5.84 4.16 -9.17
CA ASP A 154 -6.42 5.45 -9.52
C ASP A 154 -5.45 6.62 -9.35
N GLN A 155 -4.39 6.44 -8.58
CA GLN A 155 -3.39 7.47 -8.28
C GLN A 155 -1.98 6.89 -8.33
N SER A 156 -1.04 7.74 -8.71
CA SER A 156 0.40 7.49 -8.56
C SER A 156 1.02 8.67 -7.83
N TYR A 157 2.07 8.42 -7.08
CA TYR A 157 2.82 9.48 -6.44
C TYR A 157 4.30 9.16 -6.38
N VAL A 158 5.06 10.23 -6.46
CA VAL A 158 6.47 10.25 -6.13
C VAL A 158 6.65 11.12 -4.89
N TYR A 159 7.49 10.69 -3.97
CA TYR A 159 7.59 11.37 -2.69
C TYR A 159 9.03 11.48 -2.20
N LEU A 160 9.24 12.45 -1.35
CA LEU A 160 10.50 12.77 -0.72
C LEU A 160 10.27 12.96 0.79
N ASN A 161 11.02 12.23 1.61
CA ASN A 161 10.97 12.34 3.05
C ASN A 161 12.34 12.61 3.61
N GLY A 162 12.42 13.22 4.80
CA GLY A 162 13.70 13.37 5.46
C GLY A 162 13.77 14.43 6.53
N LEU A 163 15.00 14.83 6.89
CA LEU A 163 15.24 15.91 7.83
C LEU A 163 14.90 17.27 7.21
N ALA A 164 14.10 18.06 7.92
CA ALA A 164 13.66 19.38 7.45
C ALA A 164 14.83 20.32 7.11
N THR A 165 15.94 20.21 7.84
CA THR A 165 17.17 20.99 7.56
C THR A 165 17.84 20.64 6.24
N SER A 166 17.51 19.50 5.64
CA SER A 166 18.04 19.06 4.36
C SER A 166 17.10 19.32 3.17
N PHE A 167 15.89 19.86 3.43
CA PHE A 167 14.81 19.98 2.44
C PHE A 167 15.28 20.61 1.14
N GLU A 168 15.99 21.74 1.18
CA GLU A 168 16.40 22.49 0.01
C GLU A 168 17.28 21.65 -0.93
N LYS A 169 18.33 21.04 -0.41
CA LYS A 169 19.21 20.17 -1.20
C LYS A 169 18.52 18.88 -1.65
N ALA A 170 17.64 18.34 -0.82
CA ALA A 170 16.92 17.12 -1.14
C ALA A 170 15.91 17.34 -2.27
N ILE A 171 15.19 18.47 -2.28
CA ILE A 171 14.24 18.80 -3.35
C ILE A 171 14.95 19.11 -4.67
N GLU A 172 16.11 19.78 -4.65
CA GLU A 172 16.92 19.99 -5.83
C GLU A 172 17.38 18.67 -6.46
N LEU A 173 17.88 17.73 -5.65
CA LEU A 173 18.27 16.41 -6.10
C LEU A 173 17.10 15.61 -6.64
N PHE A 174 15.93 15.72 -6.00
CA PHE A 174 14.71 15.04 -6.43
C PHE A 174 14.20 15.54 -7.78
N GLU A 175 14.13 16.86 -7.97
CA GLU A 175 13.77 17.48 -9.25
C GLU A 175 14.80 17.18 -10.34
N HIS A 176 16.08 17.13 -9.98
CA HIS A 176 17.14 16.71 -10.90
C HIS A 176 16.90 15.27 -11.38
N LEU A 177 16.58 14.33 -10.48
CA LEU A 177 16.26 12.95 -10.83
C LEU A 177 15.04 12.87 -11.76
N LEU A 178 13.95 13.55 -11.43
CA LEU A 178 12.71 13.53 -12.24
C LEU A 178 12.95 14.06 -13.66
N SER A 179 13.77 15.10 -13.79
CA SER A 179 14.01 15.78 -15.06
C SER A 179 15.12 15.13 -15.92
N ASN A 180 16.04 14.40 -15.30
CA ASN A 180 17.26 13.91 -15.96
C ASN A 180 17.46 12.40 -15.81
N ALA A 181 16.43 11.64 -15.45
CA ALA A 181 16.53 10.19 -15.38
C ALA A 181 16.90 9.59 -16.73
N ILE A 182 17.96 8.77 -16.76
CA ILE A 182 18.46 8.14 -17.99
C ILE A 182 17.95 6.70 -18.08
N ALA A 183 17.41 6.35 -19.24
CA ALA A 183 16.97 5.00 -19.56
C ALA A 183 18.11 3.99 -19.43
N ASP A 184 17.81 2.83 -18.78
CA ASP A 184 18.72 1.70 -18.62
C ASP A 184 18.00 0.40 -18.98
N ASP A 185 18.30 -0.13 -20.16
CA ASP A 185 17.68 -1.36 -20.67
C ASP A 185 17.94 -2.55 -19.74
N THR A 186 19.13 -2.65 -19.16
CA THR A 186 19.46 -3.75 -18.24
C THR A 186 18.62 -3.71 -16.97
N LYS A 187 18.40 -2.53 -16.41
CA LYS A 187 17.53 -2.35 -15.24
C LYS A 187 16.08 -2.63 -15.58
N LEU A 188 15.61 -2.20 -16.75
CA LEU A 188 14.26 -2.52 -17.21
C LEU A 188 14.06 -4.02 -17.37
N GLU A 189 14.98 -4.73 -18.01
CA GLU A 189 14.94 -6.19 -18.15
C GLU A 189 14.88 -6.90 -16.79
N GLN A 190 15.69 -6.47 -15.83
CA GLN A 190 15.68 -7.00 -14.45
C GLN A 190 14.34 -6.78 -13.76
N MET A 191 13.79 -5.57 -13.84
CA MET A 191 12.48 -5.23 -13.27
C MET A 191 11.37 -6.08 -13.90
N ILE A 192 11.36 -6.22 -15.23
CA ILE A 192 10.39 -7.05 -15.95
C ILE A 192 10.50 -8.52 -15.56
N ALA A 193 11.73 -9.06 -15.48
CA ALA A 193 11.96 -10.42 -15.05
C ALA A 193 11.45 -10.67 -13.62
N GLN A 194 11.69 -9.74 -12.71
CA GLN A 194 11.18 -9.79 -11.34
C GLN A 194 9.65 -9.75 -11.30
N LYS A 195 9.01 -8.87 -12.10
CA LYS A 195 7.53 -8.81 -12.20
C LYS A 195 6.95 -10.12 -12.73
N LEU A 196 7.53 -10.68 -13.77
CA LEU A 196 7.08 -11.96 -14.34
C LEU A 196 7.25 -13.10 -13.32
N LYS A 197 8.38 -13.14 -12.62
CA LYS A 197 8.60 -14.10 -11.54
C LYS A 197 7.57 -13.94 -10.41
N SER A 198 7.32 -12.71 -9.97
CA SER A 198 6.31 -12.41 -8.95
C SER A 198 4.91 -12.89 -9.36
N ARG A 199 4.55 -12.80 -10.65
CA ARG A 199 3.29 -13.34 -11.18
C ARG A 199 3.22 -14.86 -11.12
N GLU A 200 4.33 -15.55 -11.40
CA GLU A 200 4.37 -17.01 -11.24
C GLU A 200 4.27 -17.41 -9.76
N ASP A 201 4.99 -16.72 -8.88
CA ASP A 201 4.93 -16.96 -7.44
C ASP A 201 3.51 -16.67 -6.88
N ALA A 202 2.81 -15.69 -7.44
CA ALA A 202 1.42 -15.37 -7.09
C ALA A 202 0.43 -16.53 -7.34
N LYS A 203 0.71 -17.38 -8.33
CA LYS A 203 -0.09 -18.59 -8.61
C LYS A 203 0.00 -19.64 -7.49
N LEU A 204 1.00 -19.54 -6.65
CA LEU A 204 1.20 -20.38 -5.48
C LEU A 204 0.65 -19.76 -4.18
N ASN A 205 0.07 -18.57 -4.26
CA ASN A 205 -0.49 -17.86 -3.11
C ASN A 205 -2.01 -17.99 -3.07
N LYS A 206 -2.52 -18.77 -2.09
CA LYS A 206 -3.95 -19.03 -1.96
C LYS A 206 -4.81 -17.77 -1.81
N GLY A 207 -4.33 -16.76 -1.09
CA GLY A 207 -5.06 -15.51 -0.88
C GLY A 207 -5.20 -14.69 -2.18
N LEU A 208 -4.16 -14.69 -3.02
CA LEU A 208 -4.20 -14.07 -4.34
C LEU A 208 -5.13 -14.83 -5.30
N ILE A 209 -5.13 -16.17 -5.25
CA ILE A 209 -6.05 -17.00 -6.02
C ILE A 209 -7.50 -16.68 -5.61
N MET A 210 -7.81 -16.67 -4.30
CA MET A 210 -9.14 -16.35 -3.81
C MET A 210 -9.58 -14.93 -4.21
N ARG A 211 -8.68 -13.94 -4.14
CA ARG A 211 -8.96 -12.58 -4.62
C ARG A 211 -9.30 -12.56 -6.12
N ASN A 212 -8.59 -13.33 -6.94
CA ASN A 212 -8.85 -13.41 -8.37
C ASN A 212 -10.18 -14.10 -8.67
N VAL A 213 -10.52 -15.17 -7.94
CA VAL A 213 -11.84 -15.82 -8.02
C VAL A 213 -12.95 -14.85 -7.62
N ARG A 214 -12.75 -14.08 -6.54
CA ARG A 214 -13.68 -13.02 -6.12
C ARG A 214 -13.88 -11.97 -7.22
N ASN A 215 -12.80 -11.46 -7.80
CA ASN A 215 -12.88 -10.46 -8.86
C ASN A 215 -13.58 -11.02 -10.10
N TYR A 216 -13.33 -12.28 -10.47
CA TYR A 216 -14.03 -12.94 -11.55
C TYR A 216 -15.53 -13.12 -11.22
N ALA A 217 -15.87 -13.48 -10.00
CA ALA A 217 -17.26 -13.62 -9.57
C ALA A 217 -18.02 -12.28 -9.64
N LEU A 218 -17.38 -11.17 -9.28
CA LEU A 218 -17.99 -9.85 -9.26
C LEU A 218 -18.06 -9.21 -10.66
N TYR A 219 -17.04 -9.38 -11.50
CA TYR A 219 -16.87 -8.60 -12.73
C TYR A 219 -16.78 -9.47 -14.00
N GLY A 220 -16.60 -10.79 -13.90
CA GLY A 220 -16.35 -11.66 -15.03
C GLY A 220 -14.93 -11.55 -15.57
N GLY A 221 -14.74 -11.78 -16.85
CA GLY A 221 -13.42 -11.78 -17.50
C GLY A 221 -12.75 -10.40 -17.57
N ASP A 222 -13.54 -9.34 -17.76
CA ASP A 222 -13.05 -7.95 -17.71
C ASP A 222 -13.11 -7.45 -16.25
N ASN A 223 -12.05 -7.69 -15.50
CA ASN A 223 -11.99 -7.41 -14.07
C ASN A 223 -10.63 -6.79 -13.66
N PRO A 224 -10.55 -6.16 -12.49
CA PRO A 224 -9.31 -5.50 -12.04
C PRO A 224 -8.06 -6.40 -12.01
N SER A 225 -8.21 -7.69 -11.72
CA SER A 225 -7.07 -8.62 -11.70
C SER A 225 -6.49 -8.91 -13.07
N ASN A 226 -7.31 -8.82 -14.12
CA ASN A 226 -6.91 -9.07 -15.51
C ASN A 226 -6.46 -7.80 -16.22
N HIS A 227 -6.65 -6.63 -15.62
CA HIS A 227 -6.22 -5.34 -16.20
C HIS A 227 -4.75 -5.07 -15.87
N ILE A 228 -3.87 -5.84 -16.49
CA ILE A 228 -2.42 -5.76 -16.38
C ILE A 228 -1.77 -5.96 -17.76
N LEU A 229 -0.60 -5.38 -17.97
CA LEU A 229 0.19 -5.66 -19.18
C LEU A 229 0.47 -7.16 -19.28
N SER A 230 0.25 -7.78 -20.44
CA SER A 230 0.61 -9.19 -20.66
C SER A 230 2.12 -9.41 -20.55
N ALA A 231 2.56 -10.66 -20.51
CA ALA A 231 4.00 -10.98 -20.48
C ALA A 231 4.69 -10.50 -21.78
N GLU A 232 4.02 -10.61 -22.92
CA GLU A 232 4.51 -10.14 -24.23
C GLU A 232 4.57 -8.61 -24.25
N GLN A 233 3.54 -7.94 -23.75
CA GLN A 233 3.52 -6.48 -23.66
C GLN A 233 4.64 -5.96 -22.73
N LEU A 234 4.84 -6.58 -21.56
CA LEU A 234 5.94 -6.21 -20.66
C LEU A 234 7.30 -6.35 -21.34
N LYS A 235 7.54 -7.45 -22.04
CA LYS A 235 8.80 -7.70 -22.77
C LYS A 235 9.02 -6.77 -23.97
N SER A 236 7.95 -6.18 -24.50
CA SER A 236 8.01 -5.23 -25.62
C SER A 236 8.12 -3.76 -25.19
N VAL A 237 8.08 -3.48 -23.88
CA VAL A 237 8.23 -2.12 -23.36
C VAL A 237 9.65 -1.63 -23.62
N ASN A 238 9.74 -0.38 -24.06
CA ASN A 238 11.00 0.28 -24.35
C ASN A 238 11.40 1.21 -23.17
N SER A 239 12.66 1.14 -22.75
CA SER A 239 13.19 1.95 -21.64
C SER A 239 13.11 3.45 -21.90
N THR A 240 13.36 3.87 -23.14
CA THR A 240 13.24 5.28 -23.58
C THR A 240 11.79 5.76 -23.52
N GLU A 241 10.81 4.90 -23.86
CA GLU A 241 9.40 5.22 -23.70
C GLU A 241 9.08 5.48 -22.22
N LEU A 242 9.53 4.61 -21.30
CA LEU A 242 9.30 4.79 -19.87
C LEU A 242 10.01 6.06 -19.32
N SER A 243 11.22 6.35 -19.76
CA SER A 243 11.91 7.59 -19.39
C SER A 243 11.13 8.83 -19.84
N THR A 244 10.49 8.77 -21.02
CA THR A 244 9.62 9.87 -21.49
C THR A 244 8.43 10.08 -20.54
N TYR A 245 7.80 9.01 -20.02
CA TYR A 245 6.77 9.15 -18.99
C TYR A 245 7.31 9.79 -17.71
N ILE A 246 8.51 9.41 -17.28
CA ILE A 246 9.16 9.96 -16.07
C ILE A 246 9.42 11.45 -16.23
N HIS A 247 10.03 11.88 -17.33
CA HIS A 247 10.30 13.30 -17.62
C HIS A 247 9.02 14.13 -17.73
N ASN A 248 7.90 13.50 -18.09
CA ASN A 248 6.60 14.14 -18.18
C ASN A 248 5.75 14.05 -16.90
N LEU A 249 6.26 13.45 -15.80
CA LEU A 249 5.45 13.30 -14.58
C LEU A 249 4.92 14.64 -14.08
N THR A 250 5.76 15.66 -14.03
CA THR A 250 5.38 17.02 -13.62
C THR A 250 4.62 17.79 -14.68
N SER A 251 4.51 17.24 -15.90
CA SER A 251 3.72 17.81 -17.00
C SER A 251 2.25 17.32 -17.01
N TYR A 252 1.91 16.32 -16.25
CA TYR A 252 0.51 15.96 -15.98
C TYR A 252 -0.07 16.79 -14.85
N ASN A 253 -1.39 16.94 -14.82
CA ASN A 253 -2.07 17.53 -13.67
C ASN A 253 -1.73 16.74 -12.41
N HIS A 254 -1.19 17.43 -11.42
CA HIS A 254 -0.79 16.84 -10.15
C HIS A 254 -1.01 17.82 -9.00
N LYS A 255 -0.87 17.31 -7.79
CA LYS A 255 -1.02 18.04 -6.53
C LYS A 255 0.25 17.88 -5.72
N VAL A 256 0.60 18.91 -4.97
CA VAL A 256 1.67 18.85 -3.98
C VAL A 256 1.06 18.74 -2.59
N TRP A 257 1.50 17.74 -1.84
CA TRP A 257 1.20 17.58 -0.42
C TRP A 257 2.46 17.70 0.40
N TYR A 258 2.40 18.49 1.45
CA TYR A 258 3.54 18.70 2.34
C TYR A 258 3.14 18.60 3.80
N SER A 259 3.98 17.93 4.58
CA SER A 259 3.96 17.94 6.03
C SER A 259 5.38 18.24 6.53
N GLY A 260 5.53 19.20 7.39
CA GLY A 260 6.83 19.65 7.91
C GLY A 260 6.82 21.09 8.42
N PRO A 261 7.98 21.61 8.86
CA PRO A 261 8.04 22.88 9.56
C PRO A 261 7.99 24.13 8.68
N LEU A 262 8.23 24.02 7.36
CA LEU A 262 8.22 25.19 6.48
C LEU A 262 6.86 25.89 6.50
N THR A 263 6.85 27.20 6.53
CA THR A 263 5.63 27.98 6.26
C THR A 263 5.18 27.79 4.82
N MET A 264 3.92 28.06 4.53
CA MET A 264 3.41 27.97 3.15
C MET A 264 4.19 28.87 2.19
N SER A 265 4.58 30.06 2.64
CA SER A 265 5.36 31.00 1.83
C SER A 265 6.75 30.47 1.50
N GLU A 266 7.46 29.90 2.49
CA GLU A 266 8.79 29.31 2.26
C GLU A 266 8.68 28.09 1.33
N LEU A 267 7.71 27.21 1.55
CA LEU A 267 7.47 26.03 0.73
C LEU A 267 7.20 26.42 -0.74
N THR A 268 6.24 27.32 -0.97
CA THR A 268 5.88 27.74 -2.33
C THR A 268 6.99 28.50 -3.00
N GLY A 269 7.78 29.31 -2.26
CA GLY A 269 8.97 29.97 -2.77
C GLY A 269 9.99 28.96 -3.30
N LYS A 270 10.38 27.98 -2.46
CA LYS A 270 11.34 26.93 -2.85
C LYS A 270 10.84 26.07 -4.00
N LEU A 271 9.58 25.65 -3.98
CA LEU A 271 8.99 24.87 -5.07
C LEU A 271 8.96 25.66 -6.38
N THR A 272 8.66 26.96 -6.36
CA THR A 272 8.66 27.80 -7.58
C THR A 272 10.04 27.88 -8.23
N GLU A 273 11.10 27.80 -7.44
CA GLU A 273 12.48 27.83 -7.94
C GLU A 273 12.86 26.54 -8.67
N VAL A 274 12.48 25.38 -8.15
CA VAL A 274 12.97 24.07 -8.62
C VAL A 274 11.93 23.27 -9.40
N HIS A 275 10.67 23.30 -8.99
CA HIS A 275 9.58 22.52 -9.59
C HIS A 275 9.05 23.20 -10.86
N LYS A 276 9.53 22.73 -12.00
CA LYS A 276 9.14 23.28 -13.30
C LYS A 276 7.96 22.53 -13.88
N THR A 277 6.94 23.27 -14.27
CA THR A 277 5.71 22.77 -14.90
C THR A 277 5.43 23.49 -16.22
N PRO A 278 4.76 22.86 -17.17
CA PRO A 278 4.38 23.50 -18.42
C PRO A 278 3.25 24.53 -18.19
N GLU A 279 3.08 25.44 -19.15
CA GLU A 279 1.91 26.35 -19.16
C GLU A 279 0.58 25.60 -19.38
N VAL A 280 0.61 24.50 -20.14
CA VAL A 280 -0.53 23.66 -20.43
C VAL A 280 -0.20 22.22 -20.04
N PHE A 281 -0.94 21.67 -19.10
CA PHE A 281 -0.75 20.31 -18.63
C PHE A 281 -1.26 19.29 -19.63
N ILE A 282 -0.62 18.12 -19.65
CA ILE A 282 -1.08 16.94 -20.40
C ILE A 282 -2.37 16.44 -19.77
N SER A 283 -3.36 16.17 -20.60
CA SER A 283 -4.66 15.65 -20.13
C SER A 283 -4.51 14.24 -19.55
N THR A 284 -5.17 14.00 -18.42
CA THR A 284 -5.27 12.67 -17.82
C THR A 284 -6.05 11.73 -18.75
N PRO A 285 -5.52 10.54 -19.08
CA PRO A 285 -6.28 9.54 -19.84
C PRO A 285 -7.58 9.13 -19.11
N ALA A 286 -8.56 8.66 -19.87
CA ALA A 286 -9.81 8.18 -19.28
C ALA A 286 -9.55 6.94 -18.41
N ILE A 287 -10.24 6.88 -17.26
CA ILE A 287 -10.13 5.74 -16.36
C ILE A 287 -10.86 4.52 -16.93
N LYS A 288 -10.23 3.35 -16.83
CA LYS A 288 -10.90 2.08 -17.11
C LYS A 288 -11.86 1.73 -15.98
N GLU A 289 -13.13 1.69 -16.28
CA GLU A 289 -14.19 1.28 -15.35
C GLU A 289 -14.49 -0.21 -15.47
N PHE A 290 -14.81 -0.84 -14.33
CA PHE A 290 -15.26 -2.22 -14.25
C PHE A 290 -16.69 -2.26 -13.72
N LYS A 291 -17.59 -2.95 -14.42
CA LYS A 291 -18.98 -3.07 -14.02
C LYS A 291 -19.24 -4.40 -13.33
N MET A 292 -19.77 -4.36 -12.11
CA MET A 292 -20.19 -5.57 -11.41
C MET A 292 -21.32 -6.28 -12.17
N LEU A 293 -21.20 -7.58 -12.25
CA LEU A 293 -22.25 -8.46 -12.82
C LEU A 293 -23.48 -8.49 -11.92
N GLU A 294 -24.63 -8.78 -12.51
CA GLU A 294 -25.85 -9.03 -11.74
C GLU A 294 -25.78 -10.35 -10.99
N ASN A 295 -26.42 -10.42 -9.83
CA ASN A 295 -26.48 -11.61 -9.02
C ASN A 295 -27.30 -12.72 -9.70
N LYS A 296 -26.64 -13.65 -10.36
CA LYS A 296 -27.29 -14.79 -11.04
C LYS A 296 -27.28 -16.09 -10.24
N GLY A 297 -26.61 -16.07 -9.10
CA GLY A 297 -26.27 -17.29 -8.37
C GLY A 297 -25.17 -18.08 -9.10
N GLY A 298 -24.60 -19.04 -8.43
CA GLY A 298 -23.57 -19.90 -8.98
C GLY A 298 -22.45 -20.16 -7.99
N THR A 299 -21.66 -21.19 -8.25
CA THR A 299 -20.49 -21.56 -7.47
C THR A 299 -19.28 -21.58 -8.39
N LEU A 300 -18.24 -20.84 -8.01
CA LEU A 300 -16.93 -20.90 -8.65
C LEU A 300 -16.00 -21.70 -7.75
N PHE A 301 -15.18 -22.53 -8.36
CA PHE A 301 -14.23 -23.39 -7.66
C PHE A 301 -12.84 -23.24 -8.28
N ALA A 302 -11.84 -23.01 -7.44
CA ALA A 302 -10.44 -23.09 -7.81
C ALA A 302 -9.75 -24.13 -6.94
N HIS A 303 -9.10 -25.10 -7.59
CA HIS A 303 -8.32 -26.12 -6.88
C HIS A 303 -7.03 -25.51 -6.34
N TYR A 304 -6.73 -25.85 -5.09
CA TYR A 304 -5.46 -25.54 -4.44
C TYR A 304 -5.09 -26.67 -3.49
N ASP A 305 -3.82 -27.09 -3.50
CA ASP A 305 -3.34 -28.17 -2.64
C ASP A 305 -3.22 -27.69 -1.18
N MET A 306 -4.29 -27.87 -0.43
CA MET A 306 -4.41 -27.49 0.98
C MET A 306 -5.34 -28.43 1.74
N VAL A 307 -5.10 -28.59 3.04
CA VAL A 307 -5.92 -29.44 3.92
C VAL A 307 -7.29 -28.80 4.23
N GLN A 308 -7.36 -27.47 4.22
CA GLN A 308 -8.56 -26.70 4.55
C GLN A 308 -9.20 -26.14 3.29
N SER A 309 -10.51 -25.90 3.33
CA SER A 309 -11.21 -25.17 2.28
C SER A 309 -11.44 -23.72 2.69
N GLU A 310 -11.32 -22.80 1.75
CA GLU A 310 -11.77 -21.42 1.91
C GLU A 310 -13.08 -21.24 1.15
N ILE A 311 -14.07 -20.66 1.79
CA ILE A 311 -15.41 -20.45 1.23
C ILE A 311 -15.74 -18.97 1.38
N MET A 312 -16.19 -18.35 0.28
CA MET A 312 -16.61 -16.95 0.27
C MET A 312 -18.00 -16.84 -0.38
N TRP A 313 -18.93 -16.18 0.30
CA TRP A 313 -20.20 -15.77 -0.26
C TRP A 313 -20.13 -14.30 -0.67
N LEU A 314 -20.49 -14.02 -1.90
CA LEU A 314 -20.45 -12.67 -2.48
C LEU A 314 -21.84 -12.28 -2.99
N LYS A 315 -22.19 -11.03 -2.78
CA LYS A 315 -23.41 -10.44 -3.31
C LYS A 315 -23.15 -8.99 -3.72
N LYS A 316 -23.47 -8.62 -4.97
CA LYS A 316 -23.60 -7.23 -5.39
C LYS A 316 -24.74 -6.61 -4.62
N SER A 317 -24.56 -5.42 -4.08
CA SER A 317 -25.56 -4.67 -3.34
C SER A 317 -25.99 -3.41 -4.11
N THR A 318 -26.43 -2.39 -3.40
CA THR A 318 -26.89 -1.12 -3.94
C THR A 318 -25.71 -0.19 -4.25
N GLU A 319 -25.98 0.88 -4.97
CA GLU A 319 -25.04 1.98 -5.16
C GLU A 319 -24.67 2.61 -3.82
N PHE A 320 -23.42 3.04 -3.70
CA PHE A 320 -22.89 3.68 -2.49
C PHE A 320 -23.56 5.02 -2.22
N LYS A 321 -23.96 5.22 -0.97
CA LYS A 321 -24.49 6.47 -0.47
C LYS A 321 -23.72 6.92 0.78
N VAL A 322 -23.24 8.15 0.76
CA VAL A 322 -22.40 8.70 1.84
C VAL A 322 -23.11 8.68 3.20
N ASN A 323 -24.42 8.94 3.22
CA ASN A 323 -25.21 8.96 4.45
C ASN A 323 -25.40 7.57 5.08
N GLU A 324 -25.13 6.47 4.37
CA GLU A 324 -25.20 5.09 4.89
C GLU A 324 -23.85 4.62 5.47
N ALA A 325 -22.76 5.39 5.33
CA ALA A 325 -21.41 4.96 5.72
C ALA A 325 -21.28 4.62 7.21
N ALA A 326 -21.88 5.41 8.09
CA ALA A 326 -21.83 5.15 9.53
C ALA A 326 -22.60 3.88 9.92
N GLU A 327 -23.78 3.67 9.35
CA GLU A 327 -24.62 2.48 9.58
C GLU A 327 -23.92 1.22 9.06
N ILE A 328 -23.29 1.30 7.88
CA ILE A 328 -22.48 0.20 7.32
C ILE A 328 -21.31 -0.15 8.26
N SER A 329 -20.61 0.85 8.78
CA SER A 329 -19.51 0.65 9.71
C SER A 329 -19.97 -0.05 10.99
N MET A 330 -21.07 0.45 11.59
CA MET A 330 -21.65 -0.17 12.79
C MET A 330 -22.15 -1.59 12.53
N PHE A 331 -22.81 -1.83 11.39
CA PHE A 331 -23.24 -3.16 11.00
C PHE A 331 -22.05 -4.13 10.87
N ASN A 332 -20.98 -3.69 10.22
CA ASN A 332 -19.78 -4.51 10.05
C ASN A 332 -19.17 -4.92 11.39
N GLU A 333 -19.03 -3.98 12.33
CA GLU A 333 -18.50 -4.29 13.67
C GLU A 333 -19.40 -5.26 14.44
N TYR A 334 -20.70 -5.04 14.41
CA TYR A 334 -21.68 -5.87 15.12
C TYR A 334 -21.78 -7.27 14.51
N PHE A 335 -21.85 -7.37 13.18
CA PHE A 335 -22.16 -8.63 12.51
C PHE A 335 -20.94 -9.50 12.24
N GLY A 336 -19.82 -8.94 11.77
CA GLY A 336 -18.71 -9.74 11.28
C GLY A 336 -17.29 -9.26 11.56
N GLY A 337 -17.10 -8.07 12.14
CA GLY A 337 -15.79 -7.41 12.18
C GLY A 337 -14.87 -7.82 13.33
N GLY A 338 -15.37 -8.14 14.49
CA GLY A 338 -14.54 -8.37 15.67
C GLY A 338 -14.79 -9.71 16.36
N MET A 339 -14.04 -10.00 17.42
CA MET A 339 -14.20 -11.22 18.22
C MET A 339 -15.57 -11.32 18.91
N SER A 340 -16.22 -10.18 19.17
CA SER A 340 -17.57 -10.12 19.73
C SER A 340 -18.68 -10.15 18.68
N SER A 341 -18.35 -10.17 17.39
CA SER A 341 -19.33 -10.18 16.31
C SER A 341 -20.11 -11.49 16.25
N ILE A 342 -21.33 -11.41 15.70
CA ILE A 342 -22.22 -12.58 15.56
C ILE A 342 -21.54 -13.71 14.78
N VAL A 343 -20.93 -13.38 13.63
CA VAL A 343 -20.28 -14.38 12.76
C VAL A 343 -19.14 -15.08 13.49
N PHE A 344 -18.31 -14.34 14.22
CA PHE A 344 -17.22 -14.91 14.98
C PHE A 344 -17.72 -15.81 16.10
N GLN A 345 -18.67 -15.35 16.92
CA GLN A 345 -19.20 -16.09 18.04
C GLN A 345 -19.94 -17.36 17.61
N GLU A 346 -20.74 -17.31 16.54
CA GLU A 346 -21.51 -18.45 16.09
C GLU A 346 -20.69 -19.48 15.31
N ILE A 347 -19.83 -19.05 14.40
CA ILE A 347 -19.13 -19.95 13.48
C ILE A 347 -17.85 -20.49 14.12
N ARG A 348 -17.02 -19.60 14.68
CA ARG A 348 -15.74 -19.99 15.28
C ARG A 348 -15.91 -20.53 16.69
N GLU A 349 -16.52 -19.72 17.58
CA GLU A 349 -16.55 -20.04 19.01
C GLU A 349 -17.59 -21.12 19.34
N ALA A 350 -18.83 -20.98 18.89
CA ALA A 350 -19.87 -21.90 19.25
C ALA A 350 -19.81 -23.22 18.47
N LYS A 351 -19.55 -23.18 17.17
CA LYS A 351 -19.63 -24.35 16.29
C LYS A 351 -18.25 -24.90 15.87
N ALA A 352 -17.17 -24.18 16.14
CA ALA A 352 -15.80 -24.55 15.77
C ALA A 352 -15.63 -24.99 14.29
N LEU A 353 -16.39 -24.36 13.37
CA LEU A 353 -16.39 -24.72 11.95
C LEU A 353 -15.24 -24.10 11.19
N ALA A 354 -14.72 -22.96 11.64
CA ALA A 354 -13.63 -22.25 10.97
C ALA A 354 -12.70 -21.60 12.00
N TYR A 355 -11.40 -21.59 11.73
CA TYR A 355 -10.43 -20.86 12.54
C TYR A 355 -10.50 -19.35 12.28
N SER A 356 -10.72 -18.95 11.03
CA SER A 356 -10.90 -17.56 10.64
C SER A 356 -12.24 -17.42 9.92
N THR A 357 -13.06 -16.51 10.41
CA THR A 357 -14.36 -16.19 9.84
C THR A 357 -14.66 -14.72 10.03
N TYR A 358 -15.23 -14.11 9.03
CA TYR A 358 -15.65 -12.71 9.06
C TYR A 358 -16.77 -12.48 8.06
N SER A 359 -17.47 -11.38 8.22
CA SER A 359 -18.41 -10.86 7.24
C SER A 359 -18.32 -9.34 7.23
N TYR A 360 -18.38 -8.74 6.09
CA TYR A 360 -18.50 -7.30 6.01
C TYR A 360 -19.25 -6.88 4.76
N TYR A 361 -19.94 -5.77 4.88
CA TYR A 361 -20.55 -5.05 3.79
C TYR A 361 -19.50 -4.03 3.28
N SER A 362 -18.99 -4.25 2.07
CA SER A 362 -17.98 -3.39 1.47
C SER A 362 -18.64 -2.18 0.85
N ALA A 363 -18.51 -1.03 1.50
CA ALA A 363 -18.87 0.25 0.88
C ALA A 363 -17.86 0.60 -0.21
N ALA A 364 -18.34 1.00 -1.38
CA ALA A 364 -17.48 1.35 -2.51
C ALA A 364 -16.61 2.60 -2.26
N GLY A 365 -17.09 3.53 -1.43
CA GLY A 365 -16.35 4.72 -1.03
C GLY A 365 -16.43 5.88 -2.02
N LYS A 366 -16.92 5.65 -3.23
CA LYS A 366 -17.13 6.68 -4.26
C LYS A 366 -18.57 6.68 -4.75
N LEU A 367 -19.14 7.87 -4.97
CA LEU A 367 -20.47 8.01 -5.59
C LEU A 367 -20.49 7.39 -6.99
N GLY A 368 -21.57 6.70 -7.32
CA GLY A 368 -21.72 5.98 -8.58
C GLY A 368 -21.13 4.56 -8.59
N GLU A 369 -20.34 4.17 -7.60
CA GLU A 369 -19.86 2.80 -7.46
C GLU A 369 -20.82 1.93 -6.64
N THR A 370 -20.77 0.63 -6.86
CA THR A 370 -21.68 -0.35 -6.24
C THR A 370 -21.03 -1.03 -5.04
N ASN A 371 -21.79 -1.10 -3.94
CA ASN A 371 -21.42 -1.86 -2.73
C ASN A 371 -21.46 -3.38 -2.96
N SER A 372 -20.74 -4.15 -2.12
CA SER A 372 -20.72 -5.61 -2.17
C SER A 372 -20.62 -6.27 -0.78
#